data_8f1dc85153d5a9aef224171e80c34597
#
_entry.id   8f1dc85153d5a9aef224171e80c34597
#
_cell.length_a   1.000
_cell.length_b   1.000
_cell.length_c   1.000
_cell.angle_alpha   90.00
_cell.angle_beta   90.00
_cell.angle_gamma   90.00
#
_symmetry.space_group_name_H-M   'P 1'
#
loop_
_entity.id
_entity.type
_entity.pdbx_description
1 polymer ?
#
loop_
_entity_poly.entity_id
_entity_poly.type
_entity_poly.pdbx_seq_one_letter_code
_entity_poly.pdbx_strand_id
1 'polypeptide(L)'
;MTEVVAALIWEGETFLICQRPAHKARGLLWEFVGGKVEPGETREEALVRECREELAVTVSVGEVFMDVVHEYPDLTVHLTLFHASIAEGVPQKLEHNDIRWITVEEIDQYEFCPADEVILDRLRKQNRSEKGARYAGLYLR
;
A
#
# COMPACT_ATOMS: atom_id res chain seq x y z
N MET A 1 12.01 -6.69 16.09
CA MET A 1 10.93 -6.50 15.10
C MET A 1 11.25 -5.26 14.26
N THR A 2 11.13 -5.37 12.96
CA THR A 2 11.44 -4.26 12.06
C THR A 2 10.21 -3.39 11.84
N GLU A 3 10.32 -2.09 12.13
CA GLU A 3 9.24 -1.12 11.89
C GLU A 3 9.27 -0.67 10.44
N VAL A 4 8.16 -0.88 9.74
CA VAL A 4 7.99 -0.55 8.32
C VAL A 4 6.70 0.26 8.15
N VAL A 5 6.75 1.23 7.27
CA VAL A 5 5.57 2.02 6.87
C VAL A 5 5.30 1.80 5.39
N ALA A 6 4.04 1.88 5.02
CA ALA A 6 3.64 1.82 3.62
C ALA A 6 2.44 2.72 3.36
N ALA A 7 2.26 3.09 2.10
CA ALA A 7 1.19 3.97 1.67
C ALA A 7 0.21 3.27 0.76
N LEU A 8 -1.06 3.36 1.12
CA LEU A 8 -2.18 3.05 0.23
C LEU A 8 -2.54 4.36 -0.46
N ILE A 9 -1.89 4.59 -1.62
CA ILE A 9 -2.05 5.84 -2.37
C ILE A 9 -3.27 5.71 -3.29
N TRP A 10 -4.27 6.53 -3.04
CA TRP A 10 -5.50 6.54 -3.82
C TRP A 10 -5.49 7.61 -4.90
N GLU A 11 -6.07 7.26 -6.06
CA GLU A 11 -6.44 8.18 -7.11
C GLU A 11 -7.82 7.74 -7.62
N GLY A 12 -8.87 8.42 -7.17
CA GLY A 12 -10.24 7.97 -7.42
C GLY A 12 -10.49 6.60 -6.78
N GLU A 13 -10.94 5.63 -7.58
CA GLU A 13 -11.21 4.26 -7.13
C GLU A 13 -10.01 3.33 -7.28
N THR A 14 -8.88 3.84 -7.80
CA THR A 14 -7.66 3.06 -7.97
C THR A 14 -6.65 3.35 -6.88
N PHE A 15 -5.78 2.38 -6.61
CA PHE A 15 -4.65 2.54 -5.70
C PHE A 15 -3.37 2.02 -6.34
N LEU A 16 -2.24 2.56 -5.90
CA LEU A 16 -0.94 2.25 -6.47
C LEU A 16 -0.33 1.01 -5.83
N ILE A 17 0.12 0.07 -6.67
CA ILE A 17 0.91 -1.08 -6.25
C ILE A 17 2.26 -1.07 -6.96
N CYS A 18 3.27 -1.65 -6.31
CA CYS A 18 4.65 -1.64 -6.77
C CYS A 18 5.20 -3.06 -6.77
N GLN A 19 5.92 -3.41 -7.84
CA GLN A 19 6.54 -4.73 -7.96
C GLN A 19 7.99 -4.69 -7.52
N ARG A 20 8.35 -5.55 -6.56
CA ARG A 20 9.71 -5.64 -6.04
C ARG A 20 10.68 -6.09 -7.14
N PRO A 21 11.91 -5.53 -7.14
CA PRO A 21 12.94 -5.99 -8.09
C PRO A 21 13.24 -7.47 -7.91
N ALA A 22 13.62 -8.15 -9.00
CA ALA A 22 13.87 -9.59 -9.00
C ALA A 22 14.99 -10.02 -8.05
N HIS A 23 15.98 -9.15 -7.81
CA HIS A 23 17.15 -9.47 -6.98
C HIS A 23 16.91 -9.36 -5.47
N LYS A 24 15.82 -8.74 -5.04
CA LYS A 24 15.48 -8.59 -3.62
C LYS A 24 14.76 -9.82 -3.08
N ALA A 25 14.77 -9.99 -1.75
CA ALA A 25 13.92 -10.98 -1.09
C ALA A 25 12.46 -10.72 -1.51
N ARG A 26 11.70 -11.78 -1.74
CA ARG A 26 10.32 -11.70 -2.26
C ARG A 26 10.25 -10.97 -3.61
N GLY A 27 11.28 -11.15 -4.44
CA GLY A 27 11.40 -10.50 -5.74
C GLY A 27 10.23 -10.80 -6.66
N LEU A 28 9.84 -9.79 -7.45
CA LEU A 28 8.72 -9.81 -8.39
C LEU A 28 7.33 -9.92 -7.76
N LEU A 29 7.22 -10.02 -6.44
CA LEU A 29 5.94 -9.89 -5.75
C LEU A 29 5.54 -8.42 -5.67
N TRP A 30 4.24 -8.18 -5.60
CA TRP A 30 3.67 -6.85 -5.50
C TRP A 30 3.51 -6.44 -4.05
N GLU A 31 3.59 -5.15 -3.80
CA GLU A 31 3.52 -4.54 -2.47
C GLU A 31 3.01 -3.11 -2.56
N PHE A 32 2.81 -2.48 -1.41
CA PHE A 32 2.59 -1.04 -1.32
C PHE A 32 3.95 -0.35 -1.14
N VAL A 33 4.07 0.88 -1.68
CA VAL A 33 5.30 1.65 -1.53
C VAL A 33 5.58 1.96 -0.06
N GLY A 34 6.81 1.86 0.36
CA GLY A 34 7.21 2.16 1.71
C GLY A 34 8.59 1.65 2.06
N GLY A 35 8.89 1.58 3.33
CA GLY A 35 10.18 1.11 3.79
C GLY A 35 10.34 1.23 5.29
N LYS A 36 11.58 1.05 5.76
CA LYS A 36 11.90 1.07 7.18
C LYS A 36 11.86 2.48 7.76
N VAL A 37 11.33 2.58 8.97
CA VAL A 37 11.42 3.81 9.78
C VAL A 37 12.85 3.94 10.29
N GLU A 38 13.48 5.08 10.05
CA GLU A 38 14.84 5.36 10.53
C GLU A 38 14.81 5.98 11.92
N PRO A 39 15.93 5.86 12.69
CA PRO A 39 16.01 6.49 14.00
C PRO A 39 15.74 8.00 13.94
N GLY A 40 14.88 8.49 14.81
CA GLY A 40 14.54 9.91 14.89
C GLY A 40 13.41 10.34 13.96
N GLU A 41 12.93 9.46 13.07
CA GLU A 41 11.78 9.74 12.22
C GLU A 41 10.47 9.33 12.89
N THR A 42 9.41 10.08 12.64
CA THR A 42 8.06 9.57 12.86
C THR A 42 7.70 8.62 11.70
N ARG A 43 6.66 7.84 11.86
CA ARG A 43 6.16 6.96 10.78
C ARG A 43 5.74 7.78 9.57
N GLU A 44 5.05 8.90 9.79
CA GLU A 44 4.61 9.79 8.71
C GLU A 44 5.80 10.39 7.95
N GLU A 45 6.83 10.83 8.66
CA GLU A 45 8.06 11.36 8.04
C GLU A 45 8.77 10.29 7.21
N ALA A 46 8.86 9.08 7.74
CA ALA A 46 9.45 7.95 7.03
C ALA A 46 8.68 7.67 5.72
N LEU A 47 7.35 7.70 5.77
CA LEU A 47 6.52 7.44 4.60
C LEU A 47 6.71 8.51 3.53
N VAL A 48 6.73 9.78 3.92
CA VAL A 48 6.99 10.89 2.98
C VAL A 48 8.36 10.73 2.31
N ARG A 49 9.38 10.39 3.10
CA ARG A 49 10.74 10.16 2.58
C ARG A 49 10.79 8.99 1.59
N GLU A 50 10.22 7.85 1.96
CA GLU A 50 10.21 6.65 1.12
C GLU A 50 9.47 6.88 -0.21
N CYS A 51 8.34 7.55 -0.18
CA CYS A 51 7.59 7.85 -1.41
C CYS A 51 8.38 8.79 -2.33
N ARG A 52 9.13 9.72 -1.76
CA ARG A 52 9.99 10.62 -2.52
C ARG A 52 11.17 9.89 -3.15
N GLU A 53 11.83 9.02 -2.38
CA GLU A 53 12.97 8.23 -2.85
C GLU A 53 12.58 7.20 -3.90
N GLU A 54 11.46 6.52 -3.72
CA GLU A 54 11.07 5.40 -4.57
C GLU A 54 10.21 5.79 -5.77
N LEU A 55 9.41 6.85 -5.66
CA LEU A 55 8.44 7.23 -6.68
C LEU A 55 8.57 8.66 -7.19
N ALA A 56 9.45 9.46 -6.62
CA ALA A 56 9.61 10.90 -6.96
C ALA A 56 8.32 11.70 -6.74
N VAL A 57 7.51 11.35 -5.75
CA VAL A 57 6.27 12.08 -5.40
C VAL A 57 6.31 12.57 -3.97
N THR A 58 5.58 13.68 -3.73
CA THR A 58 5.27 14.12 -2.38
C THR A 58 3.85 13.67 -2.05
N VAL A 59 3.70 12.88 -0.99
CA VAL A 59 2.39 12.39 -0.56
C VAL A 59 1.84 13.22 0.60
N SER A 60 0.53 13.32 0.65
CA SER A 60 -0.22 13.78 1.81
C SER A 60 -0.64 12.53 2.58
N VAL A 61 -0.16 12.39 3.83
CA VAL A 61 -0.41 11.23 4.66
C VAL A 61 -1.73 11.40 5.40
N GLY A 62 -2.61 10.43 5.26
CA GLY A 62 -3.89 10.40 5.94
C GLY A 62 -3.88 9.51 7.17
N GLU A 63 -5.02 8.90 7.48
CA GLU A 63 -5.17 8.03 8.64
C GLU A 63 -4.54 6.66 8.42
N VAL A 64 -4.22 5.98 9.51
CA VAL A 64 -3.79 4.59 9.48
C VAL A 64 -4.96 3.73 8.99
N PHE A 65 -4.70 2.96 7.95
CA PHE A 65 -5.64 1.97 7.46
C PHE A 65 -5.56 0.67 8.28
N MET A 66 -4.35 0.20 8.54
CA MET A 66 -4.13 -1.06 9.23
C MET A 66 -2.70 -1.21 9.74
N ASP A 67 -2.56 -1.90 10.88
CA ASP A 67 -1.28 -2.39 11.40
C ASP A 67 -1.22 -3.90 11.22
N VAL A 68 -0.08 -4.40 10.74
CA VAL A 68 0.14 -5.83 10.49
C VAL A 68 1.46 -6.26 11.10
N VAL A 69 1.46 -7.34 11.86
CA VAL A 69 2.70 -8.01 12.29
C VAL A 69 2.80 -9.32 11.51
N HIS A 70 3.88 -9.49 10.77
CA HIS A 70 4.10 -10.68 9.96
C HIS A 70 5.51 -11.23 10.15
N GLU A 71 5.60 -12.56 10.36
CA GLU A 71 6.87 -13.25 10.49
C GLU A 71 7.26 -13.86 9.14
N TYR A 72 8.35 -13.36 8.56
CA TYR A 72 9.03 -13.99 7.45
C TYR A 72 10.17 -14.84 7.97
N PRO A 73 10.69 -15.82 7.20
CA PRO A 73 11.84 -16.60 7.62
C PRO A 73 13.08 -15.77 7.96
N ASP A 74 13.26 -14.63 7.27
CA ASP A 74 14.43 -13.75 7.42
C ASP A 74 14.22 -12.61 8.43
N LEU A 75 12.97 -12.22 8.72
CA LEU A 75 12.68 -11.10 9.65
C LEU A 75 11.20 -11.06 10.05
N THR A 76 10.93 -10.42 11.19
CA THR A 76 9.57 -10.07 11.61
C THR A 76 9.33 -8.60 11.37
N VAL A 77 8.23 -8.28 10.70
CA VAL A 77 7.87 -6.92 10.28
C VAL A 77 6.65 -6.44 11.05
N HIS A 78 6.71 -5.20 11.59
CA HIS A 78 5.52 -4.46 12.00
C HIS A 78 5.25 -3.41 10.93
N LEU A 79 4.24 -3.65 10.12
CA LEU A 79 3.86 -2.79 9.01
C LEU A 79 2.69 -1.90 9.40
N THR A 80 2.88 -0.58 9.30
CA THR A 80 1.80 0.41 9.46
C THR A 80 1.47 0.95 8.07
N LEU A 81 0.25 0.69 7.61
CA LEU A 81 -0.24 1.16 6.31
C LEU A 81 -1.12 2.39 6.51
N PHE A 82 -0.77 3.47 5.84
CA PHE A 82 -1.52 4.73 5.86
C PHE A 82 -2.28 4.93 4.56
N HIS A 83 -3.47 5.50 4.66
CA HIS A 83 -4.08 6.13 3.49
C HIS A 83 -3.23 7.33 3.08
N ALA A 84 -3.09 7.55 1.79
CA ALA A 84 -2.33 8.69 1.27
C ALA A 84 -2.89 9.13 -0.07
N SER A 85 -2.54 10.34 -0.46
CA SER A 85 -2.80 10.89 -1.79
C SER A 85 -1.56 11.61 -2.29
N ILE A 86 -1.44 11.80 -3.60
CA ILE A 86 -0.32 12.52 -4.19
C ILE A 86 -0.61 14.02 -4.10
N ALA A 87 0.25 14.75 -3.39
CA ALA A 87 0.19 16.21 -3.32
C ALA A 87 0.96 16.85 -4.49
N GLU A 88 2.10 16.26 -4.88
CA GLU A 88 2.93 16.75 -5.98
C GLU A 88 3.62 15.60 -6.70
N GLY A 89 3.79 15.75 -8.01
CA GLY A 89 4.56 14.84 -8.84
C GLY A 89 3.73 13.74 -9.49
N VAL A 90 4.39 12.98 -10.36
CA VAL A 90 3.84 11.82 -11.05
C VAL A 90 4.70 10.62 -10.68
N PRO A 91 4.11 9.50 -10.20
CA PRO A 91 4.90 8.36 -9.78
C PRO A 91 5.81 7.81 -10.88
N GLN A 92 7.07 7.52 -10.51
CA GLN A 92 8.08 6.98 -11.38
C GLN A 92 8.69 5.71 -10.76
N LYS A 93 9.11 4.78 -11.61
CA LYS A 93 9.77 3.53 -11.17
C LYS A 93 11.26 3.77 -10.91
N LEU A 94 11.59 4.43 -9.81
CA LEU A 94 13.00 4.69 -9.48
C LEU A 94 13.69 3.46 -8.90
N GLU A 95 12.97 2.60 -8.18
CA GLU A 95 13.52 1.42 -7.51
C GLU A 95 12.76 0.13 -7.78
N HIS A 96 11.50 0.23 -8.19
CA HIS A 96 10.65 -0.94 -8.45
C HIS A 96 10.79 -1.44 -9.88
N ASN A 97 10.50 -2.73 -10.09
CA ASN A 97 10.46 -3.33 -11.42
C ASN A 97 9.28 -2.79 -12.24
N ASP A 98 8.13 -2.60 -11.60
CA ASP A 98 6.95 -2.04 -12.22
C ASP A 98 6.06 -1.35 -11.18
N ILE A 99 5.18 -0.46 -11.62
CA ILE A 99 4.14 0.16 -10.80
C ILE A 99 2.83 0.15 -11.58
N ARG A 100 1.71 -0.03 -10.88
CA ARG A 100 0.38 -0.09 -11.47
C ARG A 100 -0.65 0.59 -10.60
N TRP A 101 -1.61 1.24 -11.23
CA TRP A 101 -2.85 1.69 -10.60
C TRP A 101 -3.89 0.61 -10.82
N ILE A 102 -4.48 0.09 -9.74
CA ILE A 102 -5.48 -0.99 -9.87
C ILE A 102 -6.72 -0.68 -9.01
N THR A 103 -7.83 -1.29 -9.40
CA THR A 103 -9.04 -1.31 -8.58
C THR A 103 -9.01 -2.50 -7.63
N VAL A 104 -9.90 -2.51 -6.64
CA VAL A 104 -10.02 -3.64 -5.71
C VAL A 104 -10.38 -4.94 -6.45
N GLU A 105 -11.19 -4.86 -7.50
CA GLU A 105 -11.59 -6.03 -8.30
C GLU A 105 -10.42 -6.67 -9.05
N GLU A 106 -9.35 -5.92 -9.28
CA GLU A 106 -8.18 -6.39 -10.03
C GLU A 106 -7.12 -7.05 -9.15
N ILE A 107 -7.29 -7.04 -7.81
CA ILE A 107 -6.28 -7.57 -6.87
C ILE A 107 -5.83 -8.99 -7.22
N ASP A 108 -6.76 -9.87 -7.60
CA ASP A 108 -6.47 -11.27 -7.86
C ASP A 108 -5.62 -11.51 -9.12
N GLN A 109 -5.40 -10.48 -9.92
CA GLN A 109 -4.51 -10.54 -11.09
C GLN A 109 -3.03 -10.42 -10.72
N TYR A 110 -2.72 -10.14 -9.45
CA TYR A 110 -1.36 -9.86 -8.97
C TYR A 110 -1.01 -10.73 -7.78
N GLU A 111 0.25 -11.17 -7.72
CA GLU A 111 0.75 -11.94 -6.58
C GLU A 111 1.46 -10.99 -5.61
N PHE A 112 0.91 -10.84 -4.41
CA PHE A 112 1.41 -9.91 -3.41
C PHE A 112 2.32 -10.57 -2.38
N CYS A 113 3.14 -9.76 -1.71
CA CYS A 113 3.90 -10.20 -0.55
C CYS A 113 2.94 -10.72 0.53
N PRO A 114 3.30 -11.82 1.23
CA PRO A 114 2.43 -12.41 2.25
C PRO A 114 1.95 -11.45 3.34
N ALA A 115 2.79 -10.51 3.76
CA ALA A 115 2.40 -9.51 4.78
C ALA A 115 1.23 -8.63 4.34
N ASP A 116 1.00 -8.49 3.02
CA ASP A 116 -0.05 -7.62 2.48
C ASP A 116 -1.41 -8.32 2.34
N GLU A 117 -1.47 -9.64 2.48
CA GLU A 117 -2.71 -10.41 2.24
C GLU A 117 -3.87 -9.98 3.15
N VAL A 118 -3.60 -9.71 4.43
CA VAL A 118 -4.64 -9.25 5.37
C VAL A 118 -5.16 -7.86 5.01
N ILE A 119 -4.30 -7.03 4.43
CA ILE A 119 -4.65 -5.69 3.94
C ILE A 119 -5.61 -5.81 2.76
N LEU A 120 -5.26 -6.68 1.81
CA LEU A 120 -6.08 -6.93 0.62
C LEU A 120 -7.44 -7.50 0.99
N ASP A 121 -7.50 -8.39 1.98
CA ASP A 121 -8.76 -8.94 2.48
C ASP A 121 -9.66 -7.85 3.05
N ARG A 122 -9.10 -6.90 3.79
CA ARG A 122 -9.85 -5.77 4.32
C ARG A 122 -10.38 -4.88 3.19
N LEU A 123 -9.56 -4.59 2.18
CA LEU A 123 -9.97 -3.83 1.00
C LEU A 123 -11.13 -4.49 0.28
N ARG A 124 -11.06 -5.81 0.07
CA ARG A 124 -12.15 -6.58 -0.56
C ARG A 124 -13.45 -6.51 0.25
N LYS A 125 -13.35 -6.66 1.56
CA LYS A 125 -14.53 -6.62 2.46
C LYS A 125 -15.18 -5.25 2.48
N GLN A 126 -14.40 -4.18 2.56
CA GLN A 126 -14.91 -2.80 2.52
C GLN A 126 -15.59 -2.50 1.19
N ASN A 127 -14.97 -2.91 0.08
CA ASN A 127 -15.53 -2.70 -1.25
C ASN A 127 -16.89 -3.39 -1.41
N ARG A 128 -17.05 -4.61 -0.92
CA ARG A 128 -18.33 -5.33 -0.93
C ARG A 128 -19.38 -4.64 -0.07
N SER A 129 -19.02 -4.16 1.12
CA SER A 129 -19.91 -3.45 2.01
C SER A 129 -20.41 -2.14 1.41
N GLU A 130 -19.51 -1.37 0.78
CA GLU A 130 -19.86 -0.12 0.10
C GLU A 130 -20.82 -0.36 -1.07
N LYS A 131 -20.56 -1.38 -1.89
CA LYS A 131 -21.44 -1.76 -3.00
C LYS A 131 -22.80 -2.21 -2.48
N GLY A 132 -22.83 -3.03 -1.44
CA GLY A 132 -24.07 -3.47 -0.79
C GLY A 132 -24.90 -2.29 -0.28
N ALA A 133 -24.25 -1.32 0.37
CA ALA A 133 -24.92 -0.12 0.86
C ALA A 133 -25.48 0.73 -0.28
N ARG A 134 -24.76 0.86 -1.40
CA ARG A 134 -25.24 1.56 -2.60
C ARG A 134 -26.49 0.91 -3.17
N TYR A 135 -26.49 -0.41 -3.32
CA TYR A 135 -27.64 -1.15 -3.85
C TYR A 135 -28.83 -1.07 -2.91
N ALA A 136 -28.62 -1.22 -1.60
CA ALA A 136 -29.67 -1.05 -0.60
C ALA A 136 -30.30 0.35 -0.69
N GLY A 137 -29.51 1.39 -0.82
CA GLY A 137 -29.96 2.76 -0.99
C GLY A 137 -30.80 2.98 -2.24
N LEU A 138 -30.49 2.29 -3.33
CA LEU A 138 -31.26 2.35 -4.58
C LEU A 138 -32.62 1.68 -4.44
N TYR A 139 -32.73 0.60 -3.70
CA TYR A 139 -33.99 -0.13 -3.51
C TYR A 139 -34.91 0.52 -2.49
N LEU A 140 -34.37 1.31 -1.57
CA LEU A 140 -35.15 1.98 -0.54
C LEU A 140 -35.69 3.36 -0.98
N ARG A 141 -35.32 3.80 -2.14
CA ARG A 141 -35.84 5.04 -2.76
C ARG A 141 -37.05 4.73 -3.62
#